data_547fc6d96171ad06f90a1b9fe2f6a77c
#
_entry.id   547fc6d96171ad06f90a1b9fe2f6a77c
#
_cell.length_a   1.000
_cell.length_b   1.000
_cell.length_c   1.000
_cell.angle_alpha   90.00
_cell.angle_beta   90.00
_cell.angle_gamma   90.00
#
_symmetry.space_group_name_H-M   'P 1'
#
loop_
_entity.id
_entity.type
_entity.pdbx_description
1 polymer ?
#
loop_
_entity_poly.entity_id
_entity_poly.type
_entity_poly.pdbx_seq_one_letter_code
_entity_poly.pdbx_strand_id
1 'polypeptide(L)'
;MYTIYHNPRCKKSRAGLQYATDKKMEFQVREYLKEPLSEAELTALVMKLHVKPKDLIRTQEEVYRKELKSLNLNDEEWIKVMVENPKLIHRPIVEGKYKAVVGDPPENIDQL
;
A
#
# COMPACT_ATOMS: atom_id res chain seq x y z
N MET A 1 -9.00 -2.63 15.48
CA MET A 1 -7.65 -3.17 15.14
C MET A 1 -7.24 -2.66 13.77
N TYR A 2 -6.00 -2.27 13.64
CA TYR A 2 -5.44 -1.85 12.35
C TYR A 2 -4.90 -3.02 11.56
N THR A 3 -4.78 -2.86 10.24
CA THR A 3 -4.08 -3.81 9.38
C THR A 3 -2.90 -3.10 8.74
N ILE A 4 -1.72 -3.69 8.84
CA ILE A 4 -0.52 -3.14 8.20
C ILE A 4 -0.15 -4.05 7.02
N TYR A 5 -0.24 -3.48 5.83
CA TYR A 5 0.18 -4.15 4.59
C TYR A 5 1.69 -3.95 4.47
N HIS A 6 2.42 -5.02 4.65
CA HIS A 6 3.85 -5.00 4.96
C HIS A 6 4.68 -5.81 3.97
N ASN A 7 5.86 -5.27 3.64
CA ASN A 7 6.90 -6.02 2.94
C ASN A 7 8.13 -6.07 3.86
N PRO A 8 8.44 -7.26 4.45
CA PRO A 8 9.53 -7.36 5.42
C PRO A 8 10.93 -7.09 4.84
N ARG A 9 11.06 -7.12 3.53
CA ARG A 9 12.33 -6.82 2.86
C ARG A 9 12.54 -5.34 2.57
N CYS A 10 11.50 -4.53 2.74
CA CYS A 10 11.54 -3.11 2.46
C CYS A 10 11.88 -2.32 3.73
N LYS A 11 12.95 -1.53 3.68
CA LYS A 11 13.39 -0.71 4.83
C LYS A 11 12.29 0.25 5.30
N LYS A 12 11.61 0.91 4.37
CA LYS A 12 10.52 1.84 4.69
C LYS A 12 9.35 1.13 5.36
N SER A 13 9.04 -0.08 4.90
CA SER A 13 7.96 -0.88 5.47
C SER A 13 8.30 -1.32 6.89
N ARG A 14 9.55 -1.72 7.14
CA ARG A 14 10.00 -2.06 8.49
C ARG A 14 9.96 -0.86 9.43
N ALA A 15 10.33 0.32 8.93
CA ALA A 15 10.30 1.56 9.73
C ALA A 15 8.86 1.90 10.16
N GLY A 16 7.90 1.77 9.25
CA GLY A 16 6.49 2.01 9.57
C GLY A 16 5.95 1.02 10.58
N LEU A 17 6.30 -0.25 10.43
CA LEU A 17 5.91 -1.31 11.38
C LEU A 17 6.47 -1.04 12.77
N GLN A 18 7.73 -0.64 12.84
CA GLN A 18 8.38 -0.30 14.11
C GLN A 18 7.71 0.90 14.78
N TYR A 19 7.38 1.91 14.00
CA TYR A 19 6.69 3.10 14.49
C TYR A 19 5.34 2.73 15.13
N ALA A 20 4.54 1.92 14.47
CA ALA A 20 3.26 1.46 14.99
C ALA A 20 3.44 0.62 16.27
N THR A 21 4.47 -0.21 16.30
CA THR A 21 4.82 -1.01 17.48
C THR A 21 5.19 -0.12 18.66
N ASP A 22 6.00 0.89 18.42
CA ASP A 22 6.45 1.83 19.47
C ASP A 22 5.26 2.65 20.00
N LYS A 23 4.28 2.93 19.18
CA LYS A 23 3.04 3.60 19.58
C LYS A 23 2.05 2.69 20.26
N LYS A 24 2.39 1.41 20.42
CA LYS A 24 1.53 0.40 21.07
C LYS A 24 0.18 0.25 20.40
N MET A 25 0.13 0.39 19.08
CA MET A 25 -1.08 0.18 18.30
C MET A 25 -1.41 -1.31 18.24
N GLU A 26 -2.70 -1.63 18.30
CA GLU A 26 -3.17 -2.99 18.06
C GLU A 26 -3.33 -3.19 16.56
N PHE A 27 -2.55 -4.07 15.98
CA PHE A 27 -2.60 -4.31 14.55
C PHE A 27 -2.32 -5.77 14.19
N GLN A 28 -2.76 -6.16 13.02
CA GLN A 28 -2.34 -7.39 12.37
C GLN A 28 -1.53 -7.04 11.14
N VAL A 29 -0.62 -7.91 10.77
CA VAL A 29 0.25 -7.73 9.60
C VAL A 29 -0.28 -8.59 8.46
N ARG A 30 -0.38 -8.00 7.28
CA ARG A 30 -0.64 -8.74 6.06
C ARG A 30 0.55 -8.56 5.11
N GLU A 31 1.27 -9.64 4.87
CA GLU A 31 2.36 -9.65 3.89
C GLU A 31 1.74 -9.84 2.51
N TYR A 32 1.40 -8.74 1.88
CA TYR A 32 0.62 -8.74 0.64
C TYR A 32 1.36 -9.34 -0.56
N LEU A 33 2.68 -9.55 -0.47
CA LEU A 33 3.41 -10.27 -1.52
C LEU A 33 3.20 -11.79 -1.44
N LYS A 34 2.87 -12.29 -0.25
CA LYS A 34 2.53 -13.70 -0.01
C LYS A 34 1.04 -13.95 -0.03
N GLU A 35 0.29 -12.98 0.46
CA GLU A 35 -1.18 -13.01 0.53
C GLU A 35 -1.73 -11.82 -0.26
N PRO A 36 -1.76 -11.92 -1.61
CA PRO A 36 -2.16 -10.78 -2.45
C PRO A 36 -3.57 -10.28 -2.13
N LEU A 37 -3.76 -8.98 -2.33
CA LEU A 37 -5.08 -8.40 -2.25
C LEU A 37 -5.90 -8.76 -3.48
N SER A 38 -7.20 -8.92 -3.30
CA SER A 38 -8.13 -8.98 -4.44
C SER A 38 -8.35 -7.57 -4.99
N GLU A 39 -8.97 -7.48 -6.17
CA GLU A 39 -9.33 -6.17 -6.73
C GLU A 39 -10.28 -5.42 -5.82
N ALA A 40 -11.26 -6.12 -5.22
CA ALA A 40 -12.21 -5.50 -4.30
C ALA A 40 -11.51 -4.97 -3.04
N GLU A 41 -10.60 -5.74 -2.48
CA GLU A 41 -9.83 -5.31 -1.30
C GLU A 41 -8.96 -4.09 -1.60
N LEU A 42 -8.28 -4.08 -2.73
CA LEU A 42 -7.42 -2.96 -3.11
C LEU A 42 -8.25 -1.71 -3.42
N THR A 43 -9.37 -1.87 -4.09
CA THR A 43 -10.29 -0.75 -4.38
C THR A 43 -10.77 -0.10 -3.09
N ALA A 44 -11.20 -0.91 -2.12
CA ALA A 44 -11.64 -0.40 -0.82
C ALA A 44 -10.51 0.31 -0.08
N LEU A 45 -9.30 -0.23 -0.14
CA LEU A 45 -8.13 0.38 0.50
C LEU A 45 -7.79 1.73 -0.12
N VAL A 46 -7.81 1.83 -1.44
CA VAL A 46 -7.54 3.08 -2.16
C VAL A 46 -8.57 4.15 -1.78
N MET A 47 -9.83 3.76 -1.61
CA MET A 47 -10.86 4.69 -1.16
C MET A 47 -10.57 5.25 0.23
N LYS A 48 -10.11 4.40 1.16
CA LYS A 48 -9.74 4.85 2.51
C LYS A 48 -8.52 5.75 2.50
N LEU A 49 -7.62 5.56 1.53
CA LEU A 49 -6.43 6.39 1.37
C LEU A 49 -6.74 7.77 0.77
N HIS A 50 -7.91 7.94 0.16
CA HIS A 50 -8.32 9.17 -0.53
C HIS A 50 -7.33 9.58 -1.63
N VAL A 51 -6.84 8.62 -2.38
CA VAL A 51 -5.94 8.84 -3.52
C VAL A 51 -6.51 8.15 -4.75
N LYS A 52 -5.95 8.48 -5.90
CA LYS A 52 -6.24 7.72 -7.12
C LYS A 52 -5.38 6.46 -7.14
N PRO A 53 -5.86 5.37 -7.74
CA PRO A 53 -5.05 4.14 -7.82
C PRO A 53 -3.64 4.37 -8.38
N LYS A 54 -3.50 5.18 -9.42
CA LYS A 54 -2.19 5.48 -10.01
C LYS A 54 -1.22 6.11 -9.01
N ASP A 55 -1.72 6.91 -8.07
CA ASP A 55 -0.88 7.57 -7.07
C ASP A 55 -0.22 6.59 -6.10
N LEU A 56 -0.74 5.36 -6.03
CA LEU A 56 -0.21 4.33 -5.15
C LEU A 56 0.92 3.54 -5.79
N ILE A 57 1.23 3.79 -7.05
CA ILE A 57 2.22 3.02 -7.80
C ILE A 57 3.65 3.52 -7.53
N ARG A 58 4.53 2.57 -7.26
CA ARG A 58 5.96 2.83 -7.15
C ARG A 58 6.55 2.94 -8.54
N THR A 59 6.77 4.17 -9.00
CA THR A 59 7.24 4.44 -10.36
C THR A 59 8.69 4.06 -10.59
N GLN A 60 9.44 3.77 -9.53
CA GLN A 60 10.83 3.30 -9.64
C GLN A 60 10.94 1.81 -9.99
N GLU A 61 9.83 1.06 -9.91
CA GLU A 61 9.85 -0.36 -10.26
C GLU A 61 10.10 -0.56 -11.77
N GLU A 62 10.87 -1.59 -12.09
CA GLU A 62 11.25 -1.87 -13.47
C GLU A 62 10.05 -2.11 -14.38
N VAL A 63 9.06 -2.86 -13.92
CA VAL A 63 7.87 -3.15 -14.72
C VAL A 63 7.13 -1.87 -15.09
N TYR A 64 7.07 -0.89 -14.17
CA TYR A 64 6.46 0.39 -14.48
C TYR A 64 7.25 1.13 -15.56
N ARG A 65 8.56 1.25 -15.39
CA ARG A 65 9.41 2.00 -16.32
C ARG A 65 9.41 1.41 -17.73
N LYS A 66 9.37 0.07 -17.82
CA LYS A 66 9.47 -0.62 -19.12
C LYS A 66 8.13 -0.83 -19.80
N GLU A 67 7.07 -1.10 -19.04
CA GLU A 67 5.82 -1.57 -19.62
C GLU A 67 4.62 -0.67 -19.36
N LEU A 68 4.63 0.15 -18.32
CA LEU A 68 3.43 0.85 -17.87
C LEU A 68 3.49 2.37 -18.00
N LYS A 69 4.69 2.94 -18.02
CA LYS A 69 4.89 4.38 -17.94
C LYS A 69 4.14 5.17 -19.02
N SER A 70 4.07 4.64 -20.23
CA SER A 70 3.43 5.32 -21.37
C SER A 70 1.95 4.98 -21.54
N LEU A 71 1.41 4.09 -20.70
CA LEU A 71 0.03 3.66 -20.83
C LEU A 71 -0.91 4.68 -20.18
N ASN A 72 -2.06 4.89 -20.82
CA ASN A 72 -3.11 5.75 -20.31
C ASN A 72 -4.27 4.88 -19.82
N LEU A 73 -4.14 4.34 -18.60
CA LEU A 73 -5.11 3.42 -18.03
C LEU A 73 -6.10 4.16 -17.13
N ASN A 74 -7.32 3.63 -17.04
CA ASN A 74 -8.31 4.15 -16.09
C ASN A 74 -8.06 3.55 -14.68
N ASP A 75 -8.81 4.03 -13.68
CA ASP A 75 -8.62 3.62 -12.30
C ASP A 75 -8.77 2.10 -12.10
N GLU A 76 -9.79 1.51 -12.71
CA GLU A 76 -10.03 0.07 -12.61
C GLU A 76 -8.88 -0.74 -13.21
N GLU A 77 -8.35 -0.29 -14.34
CA GLU A 77 -7.20 -0.93 -14.98
C GLU A 77 -5.94 -0.83 -14.12
N TRP A 78 -5.71 0.32 -13.47
CA TRP A 78 -4.58 0.46 -12.56
C TRP A 78 -4.69 -0.46 -11.34
N ILE A 79 -5.91 -0.65 -10.83
CA ILE A 79 -6.16 -1.62 -9.75
C ILE A 79 -5.75 -3.03 -10.19
N LYS A 80 -6.18 -3.45 -11.37
CA LYS A 80 -5.81 -4.77 -11.93
C LYS A 80 -4.30 -4.94 -12.06
N VAL A 81 -3.63 -3.90 -12.56
CA VAL A 81 -2.17 -3.89 -12.71
C VAL A 81 -1.49 -4.13 -11.37
N MET A 82 -1.93 -3.45 -10.31
CA MET A 82 -1.34 -3.60 -8.98
C MET A 82 -1.64 -4.95 -8.35
N VAL A 83 -2.82 -5.52 -8.59
CA VAL A 83 -3.16 -6.86 -8.11
C VAL A 83 -2.27 -7.91 -8.75
N GLU A 84 -2.00 -7.78 -10.04
CA GLU A 84 -1.12 -8.69 -10.77
C GLU A 84 0.37 -8.46 -10.46
N ASN A 85 0.72 -7.24 -10.04
CA ASN A 85 2.11 -6.84 -9.76
C ASN A 85 2.19 -6.16 -8.39
N PRO A 86 2.05 -6.93 -7.30
CA PRO A 86 1.99 -6.32 -5.96
C PRO A 86 3.22 -5.54 -5.55
N LYS A 87 4.37 -5.78 -6.18
CA LYS A 87 5.58 -4.98 -5.94
C LYS A 87 5.40 -3.51 -6.30
N LEU A 88 4.41 -3.18 -7.13
CA LEU A 88 4.12 -1.80 -7.52
C LEU A 88 3.46 -1.00 -6.41
N ILE A 89 2.92 -1.65 -5.40
CA ILE A 89 2.14 -0.96 -4.35
C ILE A 89 3.08 -0.30 -3.35
N HIS A 90 2.87 0.99 -3.08
CA HIS A 90 3.56 1.68 -1.98
C HIS A 90 3.33 0.96 -0.66
N ARG A 91 4.34 0.93 0.19
CA ARG A 91 4.29 0.26 1.50
C ARG A 91 5.14 0.99 2.52
N PRO A 92 4.82 0.86 3.80
CA PRO A 92 3.67 0.12 4.32
C PRO A 92 2.39 0.93 4.18
N ILE A 93 1.25 0.25 4.16
CA ILE A 93 -0.05 0.91 4.26
C ILE A 93 -0.66 0.49 5.58
N VAL A 94 -1.15 1.45 6.36
CA VAL A 94 -1.82 1.18 7.63
C VAL A 94 -3.29 1.52 7.46
N GLU A 95 -4.13 0.52 7.61
CA GLU A 95 -5.57 0.63 7.42
C GLU A 95 -6.31 0.56 8.75
N GLY A 96 -7.09 1.60 9.04
CA GLY A 96 -8.04 1.60 10.14
C GLY A 96 -9.45 1.30 9.63
N LYS A 97 -10.45 1.52 10.50
CA LYS A 97 -11.85 1.24 10.16
C LYS A 97 -12.36 2.11 9.01
N TYR A 98 -12.03 3.39 9.02
CA TYR A 98 -12.55 4.35 8.05
C TYR A 98 -11.49 5.05 7.22
N LYS A 99 -10.24 4.94 7.62
CA LYS A 99 -9.15 5.73 7.08
C LYS A 99 -7.90 4.86 6.93
N ALA A 100 -7.11 5.14 5.92
CA ALA A 100 -5.82 4.49 5.74
C ALA A 100 -4.77 5.53 5.38
N VAL A 101 -3.51 5.23 5.65
CA VAL A 101 -2.38 6.08 5.26
C VAL A 101 -1.25 5.21 4.73
N VAL A 102 -0.42 5.79 3.86
CA VAL A 102 0.88 5.21 3.54
C VAL A 102 1.82 5.61 4.68
N GLY A 103 2.39 4.63 5.35
CA GLY A 103 3.25 4.85 6.52
C GLY A 103 4.70 5.19 6.17
N ASP A 104 4.88 6.04 5.18
CA ASP A 104 6.18 6.55 4.76
C ASP A 104 6.04 8.02 4.38
N PRO A 105 6.56 8.97 5.15
CA PRO A 105 7.30 8.72 6.40
C PRO A 105 6.42 8.12 7.50
N PRO A 106 7.03 7.45 8.49
CA PRO A 106 6.26 6.76 9.54
C PRO A 106 5.28 7.65 10.31
N GLU A 107 5.60 8.92 10.46
CA GLU A 107 4.75 9.89 11.16
C GLU A 107 3.38 10.05 10.51
N ASN A 108 3.19 9.65 9.26
CA ASN A 108 1.87 9.64 8.62
C ASN A 108 0.87 8.80 9.40
N ILE A 109 1.36 7.80 10.14
CA ILE A 109 0.52 6.94 10.99
C ILE A 109 -0.22 7.74 12.05
N ASP A 110 0.32 8.89 12.46
CA ASP A 110 -0.33 9.77 13.44
C ASP A 110 -1.64 10.36 12.94
N GLN A 111 -1.89 10.29 11.65
CA GLN A 111 -3.12 10.81 11.03
C GLN A 111 -4.32 9.84 11.15
N LEU A 112 -4.09 8.64 11.64
CA LEU A 112 -5.15 7.64 11.82
C LEU A 112 -5.99 7.89 13.06
#